data_f86106d6085e2c47b6e2592bb73cb026
#
_entry.id   f86106d6085e2c47b6e2592bb73cb026
#
_cell.length_a   1.000
_cell.length_b   1.000
_cell.length_c   1.000
_cell.angle_alpha   90.00
_cell.angle_beta   90.00
_cell.angle_gamma   90.00
#
_symmetry.space_group_name_H-M   'P 1'
#
loop_
_entity.id
_entity.type
_entity.pdbx_description
1 polymer ?
#
loop_
_entity_poly.entity_id
_entity_poly.type
_entity_poly.pdbx_seq_one_letter_code
_entity_poly.pdbx_strand_id
1 'polypeptide(L)'
;MNPSLLAVIVVVLAGGATALQAPTNAKLATAVASPVNAAFISFAVGTTVLGILAALMQTRPDMAAARALPWYAWLGGVYGACFVVAAAWGVPRLGVAMTITLMVGGQLLL
;
A
#
# COMPACT_ATOMS: atom_id res chain seq x y z
N MET A 1 -2.98 -6.62 27.11
CA MET A 1 -2.51 -5.34 26.55
C MET A 1 -3.71 -4.47 26.24
N ASN A 2 -3.62 -3.20 26.55
CA ASN A 2 -4.67 -2.23 26.22
C ASN A 2 -4.89 -2.21 24.70
N PRO A 3 -6.15 -2.29 24.21
CA PRO A 3 -6.41 -2.25 22.77
C PRO A 3 -5.87 -1.02 22.04
N SER A 4 -5.89 0.15 22.69
CA SER A 4 -5.33 1.38 22.11
C SER A 4 -3.81 1.30 21.95
N LEU A 5 -3.12 0.74 22.93
CA LEU A 5 -1.66 0.54 22.84
C LEU A 5 -1.32 -0.47 21.75
N LEU A 6 -2.08 -1.55 21.67
CA LEU A 6 -1.89 -2.53 20.60
C LEU A 6 -2.07 -1.88 19.22
N ALA A 7 -3.11 -1.06 19.06
CA ALA A 7 -3.35 -0.34 17.81
C ALA A 7 -2.18 0.59 17.46
N VAL A 8 -1.65 1.31 18.43
CA VAL A 8 -0.49 2.19 18.22
C VAL A 8 0.70 1.38 17.72
N ILE A 9 1.01 0.26 18.36
CA ILE A 9 2.13 -0.60 17.96
C ILE A 9 1.95 -1.12 16.54
N VAL A 10 0.76 -1.63 16.22
CA VAL A 10 0.46 -2.18 14.90
C VAL A 10 0.59 -1.11 13.81
N VAL A 11 0.07 0.09 14.07
CA VAL A 11 0.12 1.20 13.10
C VAL A 11 1.57 1.67 12.89
N VAL A 12 2.37 1.73 13.95
CA VAL A 12 3.80 2.10 13.84
C VAL A 12 4.56 1.06 12.99
N LEU A 13 4.30 -0.23 13.25
CA LEU A 13 4.92 -1.30 12.45
C LEU A 13 4.47 -1.24 10.98
N ALA A 14 3.21 -0.92 10.74
CA ALA A 14 2.70 -0.74 9.38
C ALA A 14 3.39 0.44 8.67
N GLY A 15 3.67 1.51 9.40
CA GLY A 15 4.46 2.63 8.90
C GLY A 15 5.86 2.21 8.49
N GLY A 16 6.50 1.35 9.30
CA GLY A 16 7.80 0.76 8.96
C GLY A 16 7.74 -0.06 7.68
N ALA A 17 6.69 -0.86 7.51
CA ALA A 17 6.47 -1.64 6.29
C ALA A 17 6.33 -0.72 5.07
N THR A 18 5.59 0.39 5.21
CA THR A 18 5.44 1.38 4.14
C THR A 18 6.78 2.00 3.76
N ALA A 19 7.64 2.27 4.75
CA ALA A 19 8.98 2.82 4.50
C ALA A 19 9.86 1.83 3.72
N LEU A 20 9.71 0.53 3.95
CA LEU A 20 10.42 -0.49 3.20
C LEU A 20 9.85 -0.68 1.79
N GLN A 21 8.56 -0.43 1.61
CA GLN A 21 7.88 -0.62 0.34
C GLN A 21 8.42 0.31 -0.75
N ALA A 22 8.67 1.56 -0.43
CA ALA A 22 9.11 2.55 -1.41
C ALA A 22 10.43 2.15 -2.10
N PRO A 23 11.53 1.87 -1.37
CA PRO A 23 12.77 1.44 -2.03
C PRO A 23 12.66 0.07 -2.68
N THR A 24 11.86 -0.84 -2.11
CA THR A 24 11.63 -2.16 -2.69
C THR A 24 10.96 -2.04 -4.07
N ASN A 25 9.93 -1.23 -4.18
CA ASN A 25 9.24 -1.00 -5.45
C ASN A 25 10.12 -0.25 -6.44
N ALA A 26 10.95 0.68 -5.98
CA ALA A 26 11.90 1.38 -6.83
C ALA A 26 12.92 0.41 -7.44
N LYS A 27 13.43 -0.53 -6.63
CA LYS A 27 14.34 -1.56 -7.10
C LYS A 27 13.68 -2.48 -8.12
N LEU A 28 12.45 -2.89 -7.84
CA LEU A 28 11.67 -3.70 -8.78
C LEU A 28 11.45 -2.96 -10.10
N ALA A 29 11.16 -1.67 -10.03
CA ALA A 29 10.92 -0.84 -11.21
C ALA A 29 12.12 -0.82 -12.17
N THR A 30 13.34 -0.83 -11.65
CA THR A 30 14.54 -0.90 -12.49
C THR A 30 14.64 -2.23 -13.22
N ALA A 31 14.26 -3.33 -12.59
CA ALA A 31 14.31 -4.66 -13.17
C ALA A 31 13.21 -4.89 -14.22
N VAL A 32 12.01 -4.34 -13.99
CA VAL A 32 10.84 -4.57 -14.86
C VAL A 32 10.53 -3.38 -15.78
N ALA A 33 11.46 -2.45 -15.89
CA ALA A 33 11.49 -1.36 -16.85
C ALA A 33 10.51 -0.20 -16.59
N SER A 34 9.66 -0.26 -15.56
CA SER A 34 8.81 0.90 -15.26
C SER A 34 8.21 0.84 -13.85
N PRO A 35 7.91 2.02 -13.26
CA PRO A 35 7.16 2.08 -12.00
C PRO A 35 5.76 1.46 -12.09
N VAL A 36 5.11 1.55 -13.24
CA VAL A 36 3.78 0.95 -13.44
C VAL A 36 3.87 -0.57 -13.40
N ASN A 37 4.86 -1.16 -14.07
CA ASN A 37 5.08 -2.61 -14.01
C ASN A 37 5.39 -3.07 -12.60
N ALA A 38 6.21 -2.31 -11.87
CA ALA A 38 6.53 -2.63 -10.48
C ALA A 38 5.28 -2.58 -9.60
N ALA A 39 4.43 -1.57 -9.76
CA ALA A 39 3.18 -1.45 -9.02
C ALA A 39 2.25 -2.63 -9.33
N PHE A 40 2.13 -2.99 -10.59
CA PHE A 40 1.30 -4.14 -11.00
C PHE A 40 1.75 -5.43 -10.31
N ILE A 41 3.04 -5.72 -10.35
CA ILE A 41 3.61 -6.92 -9.72
C ILE A 41 3.41 -6.88 -8.20
N SER A 42 3.68 -5.74 -7.58
CA SER A 42 3.53 -5.58 -6.14
C SER A 42 2.09 -5.81 -5.69
N PHE A 43 1.12 -5.28 -6.42
CA PHE A 43 -0.29 -5.50 -6.11
C PHE A 43 -0.72 -6.93 -6.37
N ALA A 44 -0.17 -7.57 -7.40
CA ALA A 44 -0.43 -9.00 -7.65
C ALA A 44 0.08 -9.85 -6.47
N VAL A 45 1.28 -9.58 -5.98
CA VAL A 45 1.82 -10.24 -4.79
C VAL A 45 0.94 -9.96 -3.57
N GLY A 46 0.58 -8.70 -3.36
CA GLY A 46 -0.29 -8.30 -2.25
C GLY A 46 -1.66 -8.97 -2.31
N THR A 47 -2.26 -9.02 -3.47
CA THR A 47 -3.54 -9.69 -3.69
C THR A 47 -3.43 -11.18 -3.36
N THR A 48 -2.34 -11.82 -3.78
CA THR A 48 -2.10 -13.24 -3.49
C THR A 48 -1.96 -13.47 -1.99
N VAL A 49 -1.16 -12.64 -1.30
CA VAL A 49 -0.98 -12.75 0.16
C VAL A 49 -2.31 -12.57 0.89
N LEU A 50 -3.07 -11.54 0.52
CA LEU A 50 -4.37 -11.28 1.16
C LEU A 50 -5.39 -12.37 0.84
N GLY A 51 -5.37 -12.91 -0.36
CA GLY A 51 -6.24 -14.02 -0.74
C GLY A 51 -5.95 -15.28 0.08
N ILE A 52 -4.67 -15.61 0.25
CA ILE A 52 -4.26 -16.75 1.09
C ILE A 52 -4.66 -16.50 2.54
N LEU A 53 -4.40 -15.31 3.06
CA LEU A 53 -4.75 -14.97 4.44
C LEU A 53 -6.25 -15.05 4.68
N ALA A 54 -7.05 -14.52 3.74
CA ALA A 54 -8.51 -14.58 3.83
C ALA A 54 -8.99 -16.05 3.82
N ALA A 55 -8.39 -16.88 2.99
CA ALA A 55 -8.73 -18.31 2.94
C ALA A 55 -8.39 -19.02 4.25
N LEU A 56 -7.20 -18.73 4.82
CA LEU A 56 -6.78 -19.33 6.10
C LEU A 56 -7.65 -18.87 7.27
N MET A 57 -8.08 -17.60 7.26
CA MET A 57 -8.95 -17.04 8.29
C MET A 57 -10.42 -17.34 8.04
N GLN A 58 -10.74 -17.98 6.92
CA GLN A 58 -12.11 -18.32 6.53
C GLN A 58 -13.03 -17.10 6.47
N THR A 59 -12.47 -15.94 6.07
CA THR A 59 -13.28 -14.73 5.89
C THR A 59 -13.93 -14.75 4.52
N ARG A 60 -15.17 -14.26 4.45
CA ARG A 60 -15.90 -14.13 3.18
C ARG A 60 -16.42 -12.71 3.07
N PRO A 61 -16.21 -12.05 1.92
CA PRO A 61 -16.77 -10.70 1.76
C PRO A 61 -18.29 -10.74 1.65
N ASP A 62 -18.93 -9.79 2.32
CA ASP A 62 -20.36 -9.56 2.15
C ASP A 62 -20.56 -8.70 0.91
N MET A 63 -20.76 -9.35 -0.22
CA MET A 63 -20.87 -8.65 -1.50
C MET A 63 -22.17 -7.86 -1.62
N ALA A 64 -23.23 -8.28 -0.93
CA ALA A 64 -24.48 -7.53 -0.93
C ALA A 64 -24.32 -6.19 -0.22
N ALA A 65 -23.69 -6.19 0.97
CA ALA A 65 -23.36 -4.95 1.69
C ALA A 65 -22.38 -4.07 0.92
N ALA A 66 -21.37 -4.69 0.29
CA ALA A 66 -20.40 -3.96 -0.51
C ALA A 66 -21.01 -3.26 -1.70
N ARG A 67 -21.96 -3.89 -2.38
CA ARG A 67 -22.67 -3.30 -3.53
C ARG A 67 -23.55 -2.12 -3.15
N ALA A 68 -23.97 -2.06 -1.89
CA ALA A 68 -24.78 -0.94 -1.38
C ALA A 68 -23.94 0.31 -1.11
N LEU A 69 -22.61 0.19 -1.10
CA LEU A 69 -21.71 1.32 -0.87
C LEU A 69 -21.65 2.26 -2.08
N PRO A 70 -21.35 3.56 -1.86
CA PRO A 70 -21.08 4.47 -2.97
C PRO A 70 -19.90 3.95 -3.83
N TRP A 71 -19.92 4.29 -5.10
CA TRP A 71 -18.89 3.84 -6.05
C TRP A 71 -17.47 4.20 -5.62
N TYR A 72 -17.27 5.35 -4.96
CA TYR A 72 -15.94 5.79 -4.55
C TYR A 72 -15.34 4.92 -3.42
N ALA A 73 -16.16 4.13 -2.71
CA ALA A 73 -15.66 3.20 -1.69
C ALA A 73 -14.78 2.09 -2.29
N TRP A 74 -14.88 1.86 -3.60
CA TRP A 74 -14.09 0.86 -4.32
C TRP A 74 -12.75 1.40 -4.84
N LEU A 75 -12.45 2.70 -4.63
CA LEU A 75 -11.30 3.34 -5.24
C LEU A 75 -10.00 3.21 -4.44
N GLY A 76 -10.02 2.54 -3.29
CA GLY A 76 -8.82 2.39 -2.46
C GLY A 76 -7.62 1.83 -3.22
N GLY A 77 -7.86 0.84 -4.08
CA GLY A 77 -6.81 0.27 -4.91
C GLY A 77 -6.24 1.25 -5.93
N VAL A 78 -7.07 2.16 -6.45
CA VAL A 78 -6.61 3.22 -7.38
C VAL A 78 -5.67 4.18 -6.64
N TYR A 79 -6.05 4.63 -5.45
CA TYR A 79 -5.22 5.50 -4.63
C TYR A 79 -3.90 4.82 -4.27
N GLY A 80 -3.98 3.55 -3.89
CA GLY A 80 -2.80 2.74 -3.58
C GLY A 80 -1.88 2.56 -4.78
N ALA A 81 -2.44 2.33 -5.97
CA ALA A 81 -1.67 2.20 -7.19
C ALA A 81 -0.93 3.50 -7.51
N CYS A 82 -1.60 4.66 -7.40
CA CYS A 82 -0.97 5.96 -7.57
C CYS A 82 0.18 6.16 -6.57
N PHE A 83 -0.03 5.78 -5.31
CA PHE A 83 0.99 5.87 -4.27
C PHE A 83 2.22 5.04 -4.64
N VAL A 84 2.03 3.79 -5.02
CA VAL A 84 3.15 2.87 -5.31
C VAL A 84 3.91 3.32 -6.56
N VAL A 85 3.22 3.72 -7.61
CA VAL A 85 3.86 4.25 -8.83
C VAL A 85 4.67 5.51 -8.51
N ALA A 86 4.10 6.43 -7.75
CA ALA A 86 4.79 7.66 -7.36
C ALA A 86 6.02 7.37 -6.51
N ALA A 87 5.92 6.44 -5.56
CA ALA A 87 7.06 6.05 -4.72
C ALA A 87 8.18 5.42 -5.55
N ALA A 88 7.85 4.49 -6.43
CA ALA A 88 8.83 3.82 -7.28
C ALA A 88 9.50 4.80 -8.25
N TRP A 89 8.76 5.78 -8.74
CA TRP A 89 9.28 6.83 -9.61
C TRP A 89 10.10 7.86 -8.83
N GLY A 90 9.66 8.21 -7.63
CA GLY A 90 10.24 9.29 -6.83
C GLY A 90 11.54 8.92 -6.13
N VAL A 91 11.67 7.68 -5.64
CA VAL A 91 12.85 7.26 -4.86
C VAL A 91 14.15 7.44 -5.63
N PRO A 92 14.27 7.04 -6.92
CA PRO A 92 15.51 7.27 -7.65
C PRO A 92 15.86 8.75 -7.86
N ARG A 93 14.87 9.64 -7.78
CA ARG A 93 15.03 11.08 -8.03
C ARG A 93 15.31 11.87 -6.76
N LEU A 94 14.62 11.54 -5.68
CA LEU A 94 14.62 12.31 -4.43
C LEU A 94 15.34 11.60 -3.29
N GLY A 95 15.59 10.31 -3.43
CA GLY A 95 16.05 9.47 -2.33
C GLY A 95 14.89 8.99 -1.46
N VAL A 96 15.16 7.95 -0.67
CA VAL A 96 14.11 7.27 0.13
C VAL A 96 13.55 8.22 1.20
N ALA A 97 14.42 8.88 1.95
CA ALA A 97 13.98 9.72 3.08
C ALA A 97 13.14 10.91 2.61
N MET A 98 13.54 11.59 1.54
CA MET A 98 12.81 12.73 1.01
C MET A 98 11.46 12.29 0.44
N THR A 99 11.43 11.19 -0.29
CA THR A 99 10.19 10.66 -0.87
C THR A 99 9.18 10.34 0.22
N ILE A 100 9.59 9.63 1.26
CA ILE A 100 8.72 9.26 2.38
C ILE A 100 8.26 10.51 3.13
N THR A 101 9.17 11.44 3.39
CA THR A 101 8.84 12.68 4.12
C THR A 101 7.78 13.49 3.37
N LEU A 102 7.95 13.65 2.06
CA LEU A 102 6.97 14.38 1.25
C LEU A 102 5.64 13.65 1.16
N MET A 103 5.65 12.34 1.08
CA MET A 103 4.41 11.55 1.09
C MET A 103 3.65 11.69 2.41
N VAL A 104 4.35 11.63 3.54
CA VAL A 104 3.74 11.87 4.85
C VAL A 104 3.17 13.28 4.91
N GLY A 105 3.91 14.28 4.41
CA GLY A 105 3.43 15.65 4.32
C GLY A 105 2.13 15.76 3.53
N GLY A 106 2.07 15.10 2.37
CA GLY A 106 0.85 15.06 1.57
C GLY A 106 -0.33 14.42 2.30
N GLN A 107 -0.07 13.33 3.02
CA GLN A 107 -1.10 12.65 3.82
C GLN A 107 -1.66 13.56 4.91
N LEU A 108 -0.80 14.33 5.55
CA LEU A 108 -1.20 15.21 6.65
C LEU A 108 -1.96 16.45 6.18
N LEU A 109 -1.79 16.85 4.90
CA LEU A 109 -2.51 18.00 4.34
C LEU A 109 -3.94 17.67 3.92
N LEU A 110 -4.27 16.42 3.74
CA LEU A 110 -5.63 15.98 3.42
C LEU A 110 -6.36 15.56 4.67
#